data_740b20c2455a6964a404ca0a2fe0171b
#
_entry.id   740b20c2455a6964a404ca0a2fe0171b
#
_cell.length_a   1.000
_cell.length_b   1.000
_cell.length_c   1.000
_cell.angle_alpha   90.00
_cell.angle_beta   90.00
_cell.angle_gamma   90.00
#
_symmetry.space_group_name_H-M   'P 1'
#
loop_
_entity.id
_entity.type
_entity.pdbx_description
1 polymer ?
#
loop_
_entity_poly.entity_id
_entity_poly.type
_entity_poly.pdbx_seq_one_letter_code
_entity_poly.pdbx_strand_id
1 'polypeptide(L)'
;MQDRYQSHQRYQYKDTRELVDSVNKAAELVRLKGEAAFSDFRTPGSQWRKYEAYIFVLDTNGNMVVHPDPELESKNQLDLKDINGKPIIRGLIEAVTAFSDKPEGWYHYQWPVPGGLLPRWKSSYVRLVQAPQGNDYIVGSGIYNDRMERDFAVDMVNQAAEEIDKKGAAAFRLFHDPAGPFLVKDVYIFVFDMKGIDLVNPAFPNLEGRNLLNLKDSRGKHIVHEMYEVVKTKGSGWVVYMWPKPGESVSTEKSAYVTKVKMGDKWVLVGCGVYLADAPTMAPASRKMTAQELMALVREAAAVFEECGEQAYAEFRQKGSKWLHDETYFFVWAMDGYRLFHAADPAGEGVNVRGMKDITGKPFGEMIISAAESSSGEGWVHYMYPEPGDIFPAWKSTFVKRVTFPSGEPRIVGCGIYNMQMDKAFIEDIVNRGADLVEEQGKKAFALLRDKTGPFVFMDTYVFVNSLDGVELVNPVFPSLEGKNLIGLKDLTGKEVIKDEIAAAKEQDSAWLDLNWYKPGDNTPALKHTFVRKVQSVDGTYIVGAGIYLKE
;
A
#
# COMPACT_ATOMS: atom_id res chain seq x y z
N MET A 1 30.01 -24.25 -12.28
CA MET A 1 28.92 -25.02 -12.96
C MET A 1 27.84 -25.44 -11.96
N GLN A 2 28.18 -25.92 -10.78
CA GLN A 2 27.25 -26.36 -9.73
C GLN A 2 26.39 -25.20 -9.20
N ASP A 3 26.98 -24.01 -8.96
CA ASP A 3 26.25 -22.81 -8.50
C ASP A 3 25.24 -22.28 -9.52
N ARG A 4 25.56 -22.35 -10.83
CA ARG A 4 24.61 -22.00 -11.88
C ARG A 4 23.40 -22.96 -11.95
N TYR A 5 23.64 -24.25 -11.71
CA TYR A 5 22.57 -25.25 -11.70
C TYR A 5 21.63 -25.05 -10.49
N GLN A 6 22.21 -24.69 -9.33
CA GLN A 6 21.43 -24.40 -8.11
C GLN A 6 20.61 -23.10 -8.25
N SER A 7 21.18 -22.03 -8.83
CA SER A 7 20.44 -20.79 -9.07
C SER A 7 19.29 -20.98 -10.08
N HIS A 8 19.47 -21.82 -11.10
CA HIS A 8 18.41 -22.15 -12.06
C HIS A 8 17.25 -22.94 -11.46
N GLN A 9 17.48 -23.72 -10.42
CA GLN A 9 16.41 -24.42 -9.69
C GLN A 9 15.71 -23.54 -8.66
N ARG A 10 16.42 -22.55 -8.11
CA ARG A 10 15.96 -21.71 -7.00
C ARG A 10 15.10 -20.53 -7.47
N TYR A 11 15.49 -19.86 -8.55
CA TYR A 11 14.81 -18.63 -9.01
C TYR A 11 14.02 -18.86 -10.29
N GLN A 12 12.76 -18.40 -10.27
CA GLN A 12 11.81 -18.57 -11.37
C GLN A 12 12.15 -17.66 -12.56
N TYR A 13 12.54 -16.41 -12.30
CA TYR A 13 12.75 -15.40 -13.34
C TYR A 13 14.21 -15.34 -13.80
N LYS A 14 14.38 -15.04 -15.09
CA LYS A 14 15.70 -14.99 -15.74
C LYS A 14 16.56 -13.84 -15.24
N ASP A 15 15.96 -12.66 -15.08
CA ASP A 15 16.62 -11.45 -14.58
C ASP A 15 17.15 -11.62 -13.15
N THR A 16 16.40 -12.31 -12.28
CA THR A 16 16.84 -12.67 -10.91
C THR A 16 18.07 -13.57 -10.96
N ARG A 17 18.06 -14.60 -11.82
CA ARG A 17 19.22 -15.50 -11.98
C ARG A 17 20.46 -14.77 -12.50
N GLU A 18 20.29 -13.90 -13.49
CA GLU A 18 21.38 -13.09 -14.06
C GLU A 18 21.97 -12.13 -13.03
N LEU A 19 21.11 -11.53 -12.17
CA LEU A 19 21.56 -10.66 -11.07
C LEU A 19 22.40 -11.44 -10.05
N VAL A 20 21.90 -12.57 -9.58
CA VAL A 20 22.60 -13.43 -8.61
C VAL A 20 23.95 -13.89 -9.18
N ASP A 21 24.00 -14.32 -10.43
CA ASP A 21 25.24 -14.69 -11.13
C ASP A 21 26.22 -13.51 -11.20
N SER A 22 25.72 -12.30 -11.46
CA SER A 22 26.55 -11.09 -11.52
C SER A 22 27.17 -10.77 -10.16
N VAL A 23 26.35 -10.77 -9.09
CA VAL A 23 26.84 -10.52 -7.73
C VAL A 23 27.85 -11.58 -7.29
N ASN A 24 27.59 -12.85 -7.57
CA ASN A 24 28.52 -13.94 -7.23
C ASN A 24 29.88 -13.79 -7.94
N LYS A 25 29.88 -13.39 -9.21
CA LYS A 25 31.12 -13.11 -9.96
C LYS A 25 31.85 -11.88 -9.41
N ALA A 26 31.09 -10.82 -9.04
CA ALA A 26 31.67 -9.61 -8.47
C ALA A 26 32.27 -9.90 -7.08
N ALA A 27 31.59 -10.67 -6.23
CA ALA A 27 32.10 -11.10 -4.93
C ALA A 27 33.38 -11.95 -5.07
N GLU A 28 33.38 -12.88 -6.02
CA GLU A 28 34.59 -13.67 -6.30
C GLU A 28 35.77 -12.80 -6.78
N LEU A 29 35.48 -11.77 -7.58
CA LEU A 29 36.51 -10.81 -8.02
C LEU A 29 37.07 -10.01 -6.83
N VAL A 30 36.26 -9.61 -5.87
CA VAL A 30 36.68 -8.95 -4.62
C VAL A 30 37.49 -9.92 -3.76
N ARG A 31 37.08 -11.19 -3.66
CA ARG A 31 37.81 -12.23 -2.93
C ARG A 31 39.22 -12.44 -3.48
N LEU A 32 39.37 -12.31 -4.81
CA LEU A 32 40.68 -12.53 -5.48
C LEU A 32 41.54 -11.29 -5.52
N LYS A 33 40.99 -10.12 -5.79
CA LYS A 33 41.72 -8.87 -6.08
C LYS A 33 41.58 -7.82 -4.95
N GLY A 34 40.68 -8.01 -4.00
CA GLY A 34 40.37 -7.01 -2.99
C GLY A 34 39.84 -5.70 -3.62
N GLU A 35 40.28 -4.57 -3.08
CA GLU A 35 39.90 -3.25 -3.51
C GLU A 35 40.28 -2.89 -4.96
N ALA A 36 41.27 -3.60 -5.55
CA ALA A 36 41.62 -3.42 -6.95
C ALA A 36 40.46 -3.76 -7.92
N ALA A 37 39.49 -4.56 -7.47
CA ALA A 37 38.26 -4.84 -8.26
C ALA A 37 37.30 -3.64 -8.36
N PHE A 38 37.37 -2.68 -7.46
CA PHE A 38 36.38 -1.59 -7.36
C PHE A 38 36.39 -0.64 -8.56
N SER A 39 37.55 -0.48 -9.21
CA SER A 39 37.66 0.30 -10.45
C SER A 39 36.83 -0.29 -11.59
N ASP A 40 36.77 -1.63 -11.68
CA ASP A 40 35.99 -2.34 -12.68
C ASP A 40 34.47 -2.07 -12.51
N PHE A 41 34.00 -2.01 -11.23
CA PHE A 41 32.60 -1.77 -10.90
C PHE A 41 32.14 -0.33 -11.15
N ARG A 42 33.07 0.64 -11.08
CA ARG A 42 32.80 2.07 -11.35
C ARG A 42 32.69 2.40 -12.84
N THR A 43 33.22 1.54 -13.72
CA THR A 43 33.31 1.83 -15.16
C THR A 43 31.92 1.81 -15.82
N PRO A 44 31.39 2.96 -16.31
CA PRO A 44 30.10 3.01 -17.00
C PRO A 44 30.08 2.14 -18.25
N GLY A 45 28.95 1.44 -18.50
CA GLY A 45 28.80 0.57 -19.67
C GLY A 45 29.52 -0.78 -19.57
N SER A 46 30.27 -1.04 -18.48
CA SER A 46 30.86 -2.35 -18.22
C SER A 46 29.78 -3.40 -17.89
N GLN A 47 30.17 -4.66 -17.83
CA GLN A 47 29.25 -5.71 -17.39
C GLN A 47 28.74 -5.52 -15.95
N TRP A 48 29.38 -4.66 -15.15
CA TRP A 48 29.07 -4.38 -13.76
C TRP A 48 28.20 -3.15 -13.54
N ARG A 49 28.06 -2.30 -14.57
CA ARG A 49 27.29 -1.05 -14.51
C ARG A 49 26.56 -0.80 -15.82
N LYS A 50 25.35 -1.37 -15.97
CA LYS A 50 24.49 -1.23 -17.16
C LYS A 50 23.13 -0.71 -16.74
N TYR A 51 22.73 0.47 -17.23
CA TYR A 51 21.41 1.06 -16.99
C TYR A 51 21.00 1.02 -15.50
N GLU A 52 19.92 0.33 -15.18
CA GLU A 52 19.39 0.19 -13.83
C GLU A 52 20.16 -0.84 -12.97
N ALA A 53 20.89 -1.77 -13.60
CA ALA A 53 21.68 -2.80 -12.90
C ALA A 53 23.12 -2.33 -12.68
N TYR A 54 23.55 -2.31 -11.43
CA TYR A 54 24.90 -1.93 -11.04
C TYR A 54 25.38 -2.70 -9.80
N ILE A 55 26.67 -2.97 -9.71
CA ILE A 55 27.28 -3.50 -8.50
C ILE A 55 27.54 -2.33 -7.53
N PHE A 56 27.16 -2.51 -6.29
CA PHE A 56 27.56 -1.66 -5.17
C PHE A 56 28.37 -2.47 -4.16
N VAL A 57 29.20 -1.80 -3.38
CA VAL A 57 30.01 -2.42 -2.32
C VAL A 57 29.89 -1.61 -1.05
N LEU A 58 29.61 -2.31 0.05
CA LEU A 58 29.57 -1.78 1.42
C LEU A 58 30.65 -2.45 2.25
N ASP A 59 31.14 -1.79 3.31
CA ASP A 59 31.73 -2.49 4.43
C ASP A 59 30.68 -2.88 5.48
N THR A 60 31.04 -3.68 6.45
CA THR A 60 30.14 -4.13 7.53
C THR A 60 29.77 -3.03 8.55
N ASN A 61 30.40 -1.85 8.46
CA ASN A 61 30.09 -0.67 9.28
C ASN A 61 29.13 0.29 8.58
N GLY A 62 28.68 -0.02 7.35
CA GLY A 62 27.73 0.77 6.57
C GLY A 62 28.37 1.88 5.74
N ASN A 63 29.69 1.86 5.53
CA ASN A 63 30.33 2.76 4.60
C ASN A 63 30.10 2.26 3.15
N MET A 64 29.58 3.15 2.31
CA MET A 64 29.40 2.86 0.88
C MET A 64 30.73 3.03 0.15
N VAL A 65 31.33 1.93 -0.27
CA VAL A 65 32.66 1.92 -0.89
C VAL A 65 32.58 2.11 -2.40
N VAL A 66 31.59 1.51 -3.04
CA VAL A 66 31.31 1.64 -4.48
C VAL A 66 29.83 1.87 -4.69
N HIS A 67 29.49 2.97 -5.37
CA HIS A 67 28.11 3.26 -5.80
C HIS A 67 28.12 4.14 -7.06
N PRO A 68 27.15 3.99 -8.01
CA PRO A 68 27.07 4.85 -9.19
C PRO A 68 26.72 6.31 -8.88
N ASP A 69 26.07 6.56 -7.74
CA ASP A 69 25.79 7.90 -7.25
C ASP A 69 26.96 8.37 -6.37
N PRO A 70 27.72 9.41 -6.78
CA PRO A 70 28.85 9.92 -6.04
C PRO A 70 28.45 10.58 -4.70
N GLU A 71 27.20 10.99 -4.52
CA GLU A 71 26.70 11.55 -3.28
C GLU A 71 26.60 10.51 -2.15
N LEU A 72 26.49 9.24 -2.51
CA LEU A 72 26.45 8.12 -1.58
C LEU A 72 27.82 7.49 -1.36
N GLU A 73 28.67 7.49 -2.39
CA GLU A 73 29.98 6.84 -2.33
C GLU A 73 30.91 7.53 -1.33
N SER A 74 31.73 6.75 -0.65
CA SER A 74 32.72 7.19 0.36
C SER A 74 32.10 7.83 1.60
N LYS A 75 30.81 7.58 1.88
CA LYS A 75 30.11 8.08 3.08
C LYS A 75 29.55 6.89 3.88
N ASN A 76 29.41 7.10 5.18
CA ASN A 76 28.65 6.17 6.00
C ASN A 76 27.14 6.40 5.76
N GLN A 77 26.45 5.34 5.37
CA GLN A 77 25.04 5.36 5.00
C GLN A 77 24.18 4.50 5.95
N LEU A 78 24.68 4.16 7.13
CA LEU A 78 24.06 3.21 8.05
C LEU A 78 22.61 3.59 8.43
N ASP A 79 22.32 4.90 8.51
CA ASP A 79 21.01 5.41 8.90
C ASP A 79 20.12 5.78 7.70
N LEU A 80 20.56 5.43 6.47
CA LEU A 80 19.79 5.68 5.24
C LEU A 80 18.51 4.85 5.25
N LYS A 81 17.38 5.52 5.02
CA LYS A 81 16.05 4.92 4.97
C LYS A 81 15.38 5.15 3.63
N ASP A 82 14.50 4.26 3.25
CA ASP A 82 13.60 4.46 2.13
C ASP A 82 12.42 5.39 2.50
N ILE A 83 11.54 5.67 1.53
CA ILE A 83 10.37 6.56 1.73
C ILE A 83 9.34 6.02 2.74
N ASN A 84 9.38 4.72 3.06
CA ASN A 84 8.53 4.08 4.06
C ASN A 84 9.22 3.98 5.43
N GLY A 85 10.45 4.53 5.55
CA GLY A 85 11.24 4.46 6.77
C GLY A 85 12.04 3.16 6.93
N LYS A 86 12.06 2.27 5.92
CA LYS A 86 12.87 1.03 5.96
C LYS A 86 14.36 1.35 6.02
N PRO A 87 15.10 0.77 6.98
CA PRO A 87 16.54 0.99 7.11
C PRO A 87 17.30 0.20 6.03
N ILE A 88 17.71 0.88 4.93
CA ILE A 88 18.26 0.21 3.75
C ILE A 88 19.59 -0.49 4.07
N ILE A 89 20.56 0.25 4.56
CA ILE A 89 21.94 -0.28 4.73
C ILE A 89 21.99 -1.30 5.89
N ARG A 90 21.30 -1.03 6.99
CA ARG A 90 21.18 -2.01 8.09
C ARG A 90 20.56 -3.31 7.61
N GLY A 91 19.48 -3.22 6.82
CA GLY A 91 18.82 -4.41 6.28
C GLY A 91 19.69 -5.21 5.30
N LEU A 92 20.52 -4.54 4.47
CA LEU A 92 21.48 -5.21 3.59
C LEU A 92 22.59 -5.92 4.40
N ILE A 93 23.07 -5.30 5.48
CA ILE A 93 24.06 -5.92 6.39
C ILE A 93 23.42 -7.12 7.10
N GLU A 94 22.23 -6.96 7.67
CA GLU A 94 21.51 -8.03 8.36
C GLU A 94 21.23 -9.23 7.44
N ALA A 95 20.92 -8.98 6.17
CA ALA A 95 20.65 -10.04 5.18
C ALA A 95 21.82 -11.02 5.00
N VAL A 96 23.07 -10.63 5.33
CA VAL A 96 24.27 -11.47 5.20
C VAL A 96 24.94 -11.81 6.53
N THR A 97 24.50 -11.22 7.64
CA THR A 97 25.11 -11.42 8.96
C THR A 97 24.19 -12.12 9.96
N ALA A 98 22.87 -12.15 9.68
CA ALA A 98 21.89 -12.77 10.58
C ALA A 98 22.09 -14.30 10.71
N PHE A 99 22.64 -14.94 9.69
CA PHE A 99 22.86 -16.38 9.62
C PHE A 99 24.33 -16.67 9.36
N SER A 100 25.00 -17.31 10.30
CA SER A 100 26.44 -17.64 10.22
C SER A 100 26.78 -18.63 9.10
N ASP A 101 25.80 -19.39 8.63
CA ASP A 101 25.95 -20.42 7.58
C ASP A 101 25.57 -19.92 6.18
N LYS A 102 25.01 -18.71 6.05
CA LYS A 102 24.59 -18.11 4.78
C LYS A 102 25.13 -16.69 4.63
N PRO A 103 26.30 -16.50 4.00
CA PRO A 103 26.88 -15.17 3.79
C PRO A 103 26.22 -14.42 2.62
N GLU A 104 24.95 -14.69 2.34
CA GLU A 104 24.18 -14.12 1.22
C GLU A 104 22.71 -14.00 1.57
N GLY A 105 22.02 -13.01 0.99
CA GLY A 105 20.60 -12.80 1.23
C GLY A 105 19.98 -11.74 0.35
N TRP A 106 18.66 -11.59 0.50
CA TRP A 106 17.86 -10.60 -0.20
C TRP A 106 17.35 -9.54 0.77
N TYR A 107 17.29 -8.29 0.29
CA TYR A 107 16.60 -7.21 0.99
C TYR A 107 15.78 -6.36 0.01
N HIS A 108 14.57 -5.97 0.42
CA HIS A 108 13.58 -5.30 -0.43
C HIS A 108 13.25 -3.93 0.15
N TYR A 109 13.38 -2.88 -0.67
CA TYR A 109 13.17 -1.48 -0.28
C TYR A 109 12.82 -0.62 -1.48
N GLN A 110 12.37 0.59 -1.27
CA GLN A 110 12.12 1.54 -2.34
C GLN A 110 13.35 2.40 -2.59
N TRP A 111 13.77 2.48 -3.87
CA TRP A 111 14.97 3.20 -4.28
C TRP A 111 14.77 3.87 -5.64
N PRO A 112 15.25 5.14 -5.85
CA PRO A 112 15.24 5.75 -7.17
C PRO A 112 16.07 4.95 -8.17
N VAL A 113 15.58 4.81 -9.40
CA VAL A 113 16.43 4.32 -10.49
C VAL A 113 17.51 5.34 -10.77
N PRO A 114 18.71 4.95 -11.24
CA PRO A 114 19.79 5.88 -11.60
C PRO A 114 19.30 6.97 -12.56
N GLY A 115 19.41 8.24 -12.15
CA GLY A 115 18.91 9.39 -12.90
C GLY A 115 17.41 9.65 -12.78
N GLY A 116 16.66 8.82 -12.07
CA GLY A 116 15.24 9.02 -11.77
C GLY A 116 15.00 9.75 -10.46
N LEU A 117 13.86 10.42 -10.35
CA LEU A 117 13.45 11.12 -9.12
C LEU A 117 12.54 10.28 -8.23
N LEU A 118 11.78 9.37 -8.82
CA LEU A 118 10.79 8.58 -8.12
C LEU A 118 11.36 7.24 -7.65
N PRO A 119 11.18 6.89 -6.37
CA PRO A 119 11.60 5.59 -5.87
C PRO A 119 10.67 4.49 -6.40
N ARG A 120 11.28 3.36 -6.74
CA ARG A 120 10.62 2.13 -7.17
C ARG A 120 11.03 0.99 -6.25
N TRP A 121 10.22 -0.05 -6.16
CA TRP A 121 10.61 -1.26 -5.45
C TRP A 121 11.85 -1.87 -6.07
N LYS A 122 12.85 -2.09 -5.23
CA LYS A 122 14.12 -2.71 -5.57
C LYS A 122 14.35 -3.93 -4.69
N SER A 123 14.60 -5.07 -5.32
CA SER A 123 15.04 -6.28 -4.65
C SER A 123 16.55 -6.42 -4.84
N SER A 124 17.32 -6.29 -3.77
CA SER A 124 18.79 -6.39 -3.80
C SER A 124 19.25 -7.71 -3.23
N TYR A 125 20.07 -8.42 -4.02
CA TYR A 125 20.85 -9.57 -3.55
C TYR A 125 22.21 -9.11 -3.11
N VAL A 126 22.64 -9.56 -1.96
CA VAL A 126 23.94 -9.20 -1.35
C VAL A 126 24.70 -10.43 -0.91
N ARG A 127 26.03 -10.35 -0.95
CA ARG A 127 26.93 -11.39 -0.51
C ARG A 127 28.10 -10.82 0.28
N LEU A 128 28.34 -11.39 1.46
CA LEU A 128 29.51 -11.09 2.29
C LEU A 128 30.72 -11.81 1.73
N VAL A 129 31.83 -11.12 1.60
CA VAL A 129 33.10 -11.65 1.09
C VAL A 129 34.29 -11.04 1.83
N GLN A 130 35.26 -11.85 2.17
CA GLN A 130 36.54 -11.37 2.73
C GLN A 130 37.54 -11.15 1.60
N ALA A 131 38.12 -9.95 1.58
CA ALA A 131 39.19 -9.57 0.66
C ALA A 131 40.53 -10.19 1.10
N PRO A 132 41.54 -10.30 0.22
CA PRO A 132 42.85 -10.88 0.57
C PRO A 132 43.57 -10.15 1.73
N GLN A 133 43.26 -8.88 1.93
CA GLN A 133 43.80 -8.03 3.01
C GLN A 133 43.13 -8.27 4.38
N GLY A 134 42.08 -9.11 4.43
CA GLY A 134 41.32 -9.44 5.63
C GLY A 134 40.11 -8.56 5.89
N ASN A 135 39.87 -7.54 5.06
CA ASN A 135 38.67 -6.70 5.16
C ASN A 135 37.42 -7.43 4.64
N ASP A 136 36.32 -7.30 5.35
CA ASP A 136 35.04 -7.86 4.96
C ASP A 136 34.21 -6.81 4.17
N TYR A 137 33.68 -7.21 3.01
CA TYR A 137 32.85 -6.41 2.14
C TYR A 137 31.54 -7.11 1.83
N ILE A 138 30.50 -6.32 1.65
CA ILE A 138 29.19 -6.76 1.17
C ILE A 138 29.05 -6.28 -0.27
N VAL A 139 29.05 -7.20 -1.20
CA VAL A 139 28.90 -6.96 -2.63
C VAL A 139 27.46 -7.22 -3.00
N GLY A 140 26.81 -6.26 -3.67
CA GLY A 140 25.39 -6.37 -4.01
C GLY A 140 25.03 -5.75 -5.35
N SER A 141 23.85 -6.13 -5.82
CA SER A 141 23.14 -5.52 -6.95
C SER A 141 21.65 -5.69 -6.75
N GLY A 142 20.83 -4.91 -7.44
CA GLY A 142 19.38 -4.98 -7.31
C GLY A 142 18.66 -4.82 -8.63
N ILE A 143 17.48 -5.41 -8.71
CA ILE A 143 16.54 -5.27 -9.82
C ILE A 143 15.32 -4.46 -9.39
N TYR A 144 14.84 -3.63 -10.30
CA TYR A 144 13.61 -2.86 -10.17
C TYR A 144 12.51 -3.61 -10.91
N ASN A 145 11.79 -4.47 -10.20
CA ASN A 145 10.67 -5.20 -10.77
C ASN A 145 9.52 -5.34 -9.77
N ASP A 146 8.34 -5.68 -10.28
CA ASP A 146 7.12 -5.87 -9.49
C ASP A 146 6.89 -7.34 -9.12
N ARG A 147 7.69 -8.24 -9.66
CA ARG A 147 7.54 -9.69 -9.46
C ARG A 147 8.27 -10.14 -8.20
N MET A 148 7.59 -10.97 -7.42
CA MET A 148 8.16 -11.60 -6.23
C MET A 148 8.52 -13.05 -6.54
N GLU A 149 9.76 -13.43 -6.26
CA GLU A 149 10.19 -14.83 -6.35
C GLU A 149 9.57 -15.65 -5.22
N ARG A 150 9.22 -16.89 -5.52
CA ARG A 150 8.74 -17.82 -4.47
C ARG A 150 9.77 -18.02 -3.36
N ASP A 151 11.03 -17.97 -3.72
CA ASP A 151 12.14 -18.13 -2.79
C ASP A 151 12.22 -17.00 -1.74
N PHE A 152 11.79 -15.79 -2.10
CA PHE A 152 11.67 -14.66 -1.14
C PHE A 152 10.68 -14.98 -0.01
N ALA A 153 9.55 -15.63 -0.34
CA ALA A 153 8.58 -16.06 0.68
C ALA A 153 9.16 -17.17 1.57
N VAL A 154 9.95 -18.08 1.03
CA VAL A 154 10.65 -19.13 1.81
C VAL A 154 11.65 -18.50 2.78
N ASP A 155 12.50 -17.59 2.30
CA ASP A 155 13.48 -16.91 3.15
C ASP A 155 12.79 -16.10 4.26
N MET A 156 11.72 -15.37 3.93
CA MET A 156 10.95 -14.59 4.89
C MET A 156 10.29 -15.47 5.97
N VAL A 157 9.74 -16.63 5.60
CA VAL A 157 9.15 -17.59 6.55
C VAL A 157 10.20 -18.18 7.47
N ASN A 158 11.38 -18.53 6.94
CA ASN A 158 12.47 -19.08 7.75
C ASN A 158 12.98 -18.04 8.76
N GLN A 159 13.17 -16.79 8.36
CA GLN A 159 13.54 -15.69 9.26
C GLN A 159 12.46 -15.44 10.32
N ALA A 160 11.18 -15.43 9.94
CA ALA A 160 10.08 -15.25 10.87
C ALA A 160 9.99 -16.42 11.87
N ALA A 161 10.22 -17.66 11.42
CA ALA A 161 10.26 -18.82 12.29
C ALA A 161 11.38 -18.72 13.34
N GLU A 162 12.57 -18.26 12.95
CA GLU A 162 13.67 -18.04 13.90
C GLU A 162 13.37 -16.92 14.90
N GLU A 163 12.76 -15.83 14.45
CA GLU A 163 12.32 -14.74 15.32
C GLU A 163 11.30 -15.24 16.37
N ILE A 164 10.35 -16.08 15.94
CA ILE A 164 9.37 -16.71 16.85
C ILE A 164 10.05 -17.65 17.83
N ASP A 165 10.99 -18.49 17.37
CA ASP A 165 11.72 -19.42 18.23
C ASP A 165 12.54 -18.69 19.31
N LYS A 166 13.20 -17.58 18.91
CA LYS A 166 14.04 -16.75 19.80
C LYS A 166 13.23 -15.88 20.77
N LYS A 167 12.14 -15.25 20.29
CA LYS A 167 11.43 -14.16 21.01
C LYS A 167 9.99 -14.52 21.41
N GLY A 168 9.49 -15.68 20.96
CA GLY A 168 8.08 -16.05 21.17
C GLY A 168 7.12 -15.05 20.54
N ALA A 169 6.00 -14.78 21.20
CA ALA A 169 4.99 -13.81 20.74
C ALA A 169 5.51 -12.36 20.62
N ALA A 170 6.63 -12.02 21.26
CA ALA A 170 7.23 -10.69 21.10
C ALA A 170 7.74 -10.41 19.65
N ALA A 171 7.95 -11.47 18.85
CA ALA A 171 8.27 -11.35 17.43
C ALA A 171 7.11 -10.76 16.60
N PHE A 172 5.86 -10.91 17.03
CA PHE A 172 4.67 -10.53 16.25
C PHE A 172 4.65 -9.04 15.89
N ARG A 173 5.15 -8.17 16.79
CA ARG A 173 5.27 -6.74 16.48
C ARG A 173 6.18 -6.44 15.28
N LEU A 174 7.18 -7.29 15.01
CA LEU A 174 8.07 -7.14 13.87
C LEU A 174 7.34 -7.45 12.55
N PHE A 175 6.36 -8.33 12.60
CA PHE A 175 5.58 -8.74 11.42
C PHE A 175 4.54 -7.69 11.05
N HIS A 176 4.14 -6.83 12.00
CA HIS A 176 3.25 -5.69 11.77
C HIS A 176 3.98 -4.39 11.40
N ASP A 177 5.30 -4.36 11.51
CA ASP A 177 6.08 -3.14 11.24
C ASP A 177 6.19 -2.90 9.72
N PRO A 178 5.55 -1.85 9.16
CA PRO A 178 5.64 -1.55 7.73
C PRO A 178 7.04 -1.14 7.27
N ALA A 179 7.90 -0.70 8.21
CA ALA A 179 9.32 -0.43 7.95
C ALA A 179 10.21 -1.67 8.14
N GLY A 180 9.63 -2.78 8.62
CA GLY A 180 10.33 -4.03 8.88
C GLY A 180 10.55 -4.89 7.63
N PRO A 181 11.33 -5.99 7.75
CA PRO A 181 11.61 -6.89 6.62
C PRO A 181 10.44 -7.81 6.26
N PHE A 182 9.41 -7.94 7.12
CA PHE A 182 8.35 -8.93 7.00
C PHE A 182 7.09 -8.45 6.29
N LEU A 183 7.10 -7.20 5.80
CA LEU A 183 6.05 -6.62 4.99
C LEU A 183 6.67 -5.95 3.75
N VAL A 184 6.43 -6.53 2.57
CA VAL A 184 7.00 -6.06 1.30
C VAL A 184 5.94 -6.14 0.22
N LYS A 185 5.43 -5.01 -0.27
CA LYS A 185 4.34 -4.97 -1.24
C LYS A 185 3.10 -5.70 -0.72
N ASP A 186 2.67 -6.72 -1.46
CA ASP A 186 1.56 -7.62 -1.15
C ASP A 186 1.99 -8.91 -0.43
N VAL A 187 3.30 -9.01 -0.09
CA VAL A 187 3.89 -10.16 0.61
C VAL A 187 4.05 -9.84 2.08
N TYR A 188 3.52 -10.69 2.94
CA TYR A 188 3.51 -10.50 4.39
C TYR A 188 3.50 -11.84 5.13
N ILE A 189 4.02 -11.83 6.37
CA ILE A 189 3.95 -12.97 7.28
C ILE A 189 2.55 -13.07 7.90
N PHE A 190 2.04 -14.29 7.98
CA PHE A 190 0.88 -14.64 8.78
C PHE A 190 1.21 -15.78 9.75
N VAL A 191 0.53 -15.82 10.90
CA VAL A 191 0.76 -16.84 11.93
C VAL A 191 -0.57 -17.36 12.45
N PHE A 192 -0.74 -18.70 12.49
CA PHE A 192 -1.87 -19.38 13.10
C PHE A 192 -1.43 -20.20 14.31
N ASP A 193 -2.27 -20.25 15.35
CA ASP A 193 -2.12 -21.31 16.37
C ASP A 193 -2.58 -22.67 15.80
N MET A 194 -2.25 -23.77 16.46
CA MET A 194 -2.63 -25.12 15.98
C MET A 194 -4.14 -25.44 16.12
N LYS A 195 -4.96 -24.47 16.52
CA LYS A 195 -6.44 -24.59 16.59
C LYS A 195 -7.14 -23.77 15.51
N GLY A 196 -6.40 -23.04 14.67
CA GLY A 196 -6.93 -22.22 13.58
C GLY A 196 -7.17 -20.77 13.94
N ILE A 197 -6.72 -20.32 15.11
CA ILE A 197 -6.78 -18.91 15.47
C ILE A 197 -5.70 -18.15 14.69
N ASP A 198 -6.09 -17.12 13.97
CA ASP A 198 -5.18 -16.17 13.32
C ASP A 198 -4.52 -15.30 14.39
N LEU A 199 -3.21 -15.42 14.55
CA LEU A 199 -2.45 -14.69 15.57
C LEU A 199 -1.78 -13.44 15.02
N VAL A 200 -1.46 -13.45 13.71
CA VAL A 200 -0.79 -12.36 13.00
C VAL A 200 -1.25 -12.33 11.55
N ASN A 201 -1.77 -11.22 11.12
CA ASN A 201 -2.17 -10.98 9.74
C ASN A 201 -2.14 -9.48 9.42
N PRO A 202 -0.96 -8.89 9.19
CA PRO A 202 -0.82 -7.44 9.04
C PRO A 202 -1.57 -6.85 7.84
N ALA A 203 -1.88 -7.67 6.83
CA ALA A 203 -2.67 -7.25 5.69
C ALA A 203 -4.19 -7.28 5.96
N PHE A 204 -4.63 -8.11 6.91
CA PHE A 204 -6.04 -8.28 7.30
C PHE A 204 -6.17 -8.37 8.83
N PRO A 205 -5.84 -7.29 9.57
CA PRO A 205 -5.81 -7.32 11.04
C PRO A 205 -7.17 -7.61 11.67
N ASN A 206 -8.26 -7.41 10.93
CA ASN A 206 -9.62 -7.76 11.36
C ASN A 206 -9.85 -9.30 11.47
N LEU A 207 -8.95 -10.11 10.93
CA LEU A 207 -9.00 -11.57 11.05
C LEU A 207 -8.27 -12.06 12.30
N GLU A 208 -7.37 -11.27 12.86
CA GLU A 208 -6.62 -11.64 14.05
C GLU A 208 -7.55 -11.92 15.24
N GLY A 209 -7.25 -12.96 15.97
CA GLY A 209 -8.07 -13.51 17.06
C GLY A 209 -9.25 -14.36 16.60
N ARG A 210 -9.56 -14.43 15.29
CA ARG A 210 -10.64 -15.28 14.76
C ARG A 210 -10.16 -16.70 14.49
N ASN A 211 -11.07 -17.66 14.63
CA ASN A 211 -10.81 -19.03 14.19
C ASN A 211 -11.16 -19.18 12.72
N LEU A 212 -10.14 -19.41 11.88
CA LEU A 212 -10.25 -19.53 10.43
C LEU A 212 -10.12 -20.99 9.94
N LEU A 213 -10.16 -21.99 10.84
CA LEU A 213 -9.97 -23.40 10.48
C LEU A 213 -10.94 -23.87 9.39
N ASN A 214 -12.18 -23.43 9.47
CA ASN A 214 -13.24 -23.81 8.52
C ASN A 214 -13.42 -22.81 7.37
N LEU A 215 -12.56 -21.78 7.29
CA LEU A 215 -12.63 -20.79 6.20
C LEU A 215 -12.34 -21.45 4.86
N LYS A 216 -13.25 -21.24 3.92
CA LYS A 216 -13.11 -21.68 2.53
C LYS A 216 -12.75 -20.50 1.63
N ASP A 217 -11.90 -20.78 0.66
CA ASP A 217 -11.68 -19.84 -0.43
C ASP A 217 -12.86 -19.81 -1.43
N SER A 218 -12.79 -18.96 -2.44
CA SER A 218 -13.82 -18.84 -3.49
C SER A 218 -14.02 -20.09 -4.35
N ARG A 219 -13.09 -21.06 -4.27
CA ARG A 219 -13.18 -22.38 -4.92
C ARG A 219 -13.66 -23.48 -3.97
N GLY A 220 -14.02 -23.12 -2.73
CA GLY A 220 -14.50 -24.05 -1.71
C GLY A 220 -13.42 -24.80 -0.94
N LYS A 221 -12.15 -24.43 -1.09
CA LYS A 221 -10.99 -25.05 -0.46
C LYS A 221 -10.84 -24.60 0.99
N HIS A 222 -10.69 -25.52 1.93
CA HIS A 222 -10.39 -25.21 3.35
C HIS A 222 -8.93 -24.83 3.50
N ILE A 223 -8.63 -23.53 3.49
CA ILE A 223 -7.28 -22.98 3.39
C ILE A 223 -6.39 -23.41 4.56
N VAL A 224 -6.81 -23.09 5.79
CA VAL A 224 -6.01 -23.34 7.02
C VAL A 224 -5.86 -24.83 7.29
N HIS A 225 -6.90 -25.61 7.02
CA HIS A 225 -6.85 -27.07 7.15
C HIS A 225 -5.78 -27.69 6.23
N GLU A 226 -5.68 -27.26 4.97
CA GLU A 226 -4.65 -27.75 4.06
C GLU A 226 -3.23 -27.31 4.48
N MET A 227 -3.09 -26.12 5.01
CA MET A 227 -1.81 -25.68 5.58
C MET A 227 -1.37 -26.61 6.73
N TYR A 228 -2.28 -27.00 7.60
CA TYR A 228 -1.98 -27.96 8.68
C TYR A 228 -1.61 -29.33 8.16
N GLU A 229 -2.29 -29.86 7.17
CA GLU A 229 -1.93 -31.15 6.59
C GLU A 229 -0.52 -31.12 5.97
N VAL A 230 -0.15 -30.02 5.32
CA VAL A 230 1.22 -29.83 4.79
C VAL A 230 2.25 -29.83 5.91
N VAL A 231 2.08 -29.03 6.96
CA VAL A 231 3.08 -28.94 8.03
C VAL A 231 3.11 -30.20 8.92
N LYS A 232 1.98 -30.92 9.02
CA LYS A 232 1.89 -32.19 9.74
C LYS A 232 2.61 -33.31 9.02
N THR A 233 2.46 -33.40 7.70
CA THR A 233 2.98 -34.52 6.89
C THR A 233 4.39 -34.28 6.41
N LYS A 234 4.76 -33.04 6.08
CA LYS A 234 6.04 -32.68 5.44
C LYS A 234 6.92 -31.74 6.28
N GLY A 235 6.39 -31.21 7.38
CA GLY A 235 7.06 -30.19 8.21
C GLY A 235 6.94 -28.78 7.63
N SER A 236 7.04 -28.65 6.32
CA SER A 236 6.88 -27.40 5.57
C SER A 236 6.46 -27.68 4.13
N GLY A 237 5.96 -26.67 3.43
CA GLY A 237 5.62 -26.80 2.02
C GLY A 237 4.70 -25.69 1.49
N TRP A 238 4.26 -25.84 0.25
CA TRP A 238 3.45 -24.88 -0.46
C TRP A 238 1.98 -25.27 -0.48
N VAL A 239 1.11 -24.24 -0.29
CA VAL A 239 -0.34 -24.35 -0.44
C VAL A 239 -0.82 -23.26 -1.39
N VAL A 240 -1.61 -23.64 -2.39
CA VAL A 240 -2.20 -22.72 -3.37
C VAL A 240 -3.68 -22.56 -3.07
N TYR A 241 -4.16 -21.32 -2.96
CA TYR A 241 -5.55 -20.98 -2.65
C TYR A 241 -5.91 -19.60 -3.20
N MET A 242 -7.20 -19.29 -3.22
CA MET A 242 -7.70 -17.98 -3.60
C MET A 242 -7.73 -17.06 -2.39
N TRP A 243 -7.11 -15.88 -2.50
CA TRP A 243 -7.04 -14.88 -1.42
C TRP A 243 -6.96 -13.46 -2.00
N PRO A 244 -7.64 -12.46 -1.41
CA PRO A 244 -7.53 -11.09 -1.91
C PRO A 244 -6.13 -10.53 -1.66
N LYS A 245 -5.62 -9.69 -2.57
CA LYS A 245 -4.44 -8.88 -2.31
C LYS A 245 -4.75 -7.83 -1.24
N PRO A 246 -3.76 -7.36 -0.47
CA PRO A 246 -3.96 -6.26 0.46
C PRO A 246 -4.60 -5.04 -0.24
N GLY A 247 -5.73 -4.57 0.30
CA GLY A 247 -6.49 -3.46 -0.28
C GLY A 247 -7.40 -3.82 -1.45
N GLU A 248 -7.44 -5.08 -1.89
CA GLU A 248 -8.36 -5.60 -2.91
C GLU A 248 -9.43 -6.50 -2.28
N SER A 249 -10.60 -6.57 -2.90
CA SER A 249 -11.69 -7.47 -2.48
C SER A 249 -11.79 -8.72 -3.36
N VAL A 250 -11.24 -8.67 -4.57
CA VAL A 250 -11.26 -9.79 -5.51
C VAL A 250 -10.14 -10.76 -5.17
N SER A 251 -10.51 -12.01 -4.90
CA SER A 251 -9.53 -13.07 -4.61
C SER A 251 -8.71 -13.42 -5.84
N THR A 252 -7.40 -13.41 -5.66
CA THR A 252 -6.39 -13.80 -6.64
C THR A 252 -5.72 -15.09 -6.19
N GLU A 253 -5.18 -15.88 -7.10
CA GLU A 253 -4.48 -17.11 -6.75
C GLU A 253 -3.16 -16.78 -6.02
N LYS A 254 -3.07 -17.23 -4.76
CA LYS A 254 -1.92 -17.05 -3.87
C LYS A 254 -1.25 -18.39 -3.61
N SER A 255 0.06 -18.45 -3.75
CA SER A 255 0.89 -19.59 -3.35
C SER A 255 1.63 -19.23 -2.08
N ALA A 256 1.30 -19.88 -0.97
CA ALA A 256 1.93 -19.63 0.33
C ALA A 256 2.83 -20.80 0.74
N TYR A 257 4.06 -20.47 1.15
CA TYR A 257 4.92 -21.39 1.86
C TYR A 257 4.61 -21.34 3.34
N VAL A 258 4.49 -22.49 3.98
CA VAL A 258 4.16 -22.62 5.39
C VAL A 258 5.11 -23.59 6.09
N THR A 259 5.42 -23.30 7.34
CA THR A 259 6.18 -24.19 8.23
C THR A 259 5.62 -24.12 9.63
N LYS A 260 5.98 -25.08 10.48
CA LYS A 260 5.68 -25.05 11.90
C LYS A 260 6.92 -24.66 12.70
N VAL A 261 6.73 -23.88 13.75
CA VAL A 261 7.79 -23.46 14.66
C VAL A 261 7.33 -23.54 16.12
N LYS A 262 8.24 -23.74 17.03
CA LYS A 262 7.97 -23.66 18.48
C LYS A 262 7.90 -22.19 18.92
N MET A 263 6.86 -21.88 19.70
CA MET A 263 6.70 -20.61 20.41
C MET A 263 6.56 -20.92 21.90
N GLY A 264 7.70 -21.00 22.60
CA GLY A 264 7.74 -21.56 23.96
C GLY A 264 7.32 -23.03 23.95
N ASP A 265 6.31 -23.39 24.74
CA ASP A 265 5.80 -24.76 24.81
C ASP A 265 4.75 -25.10 23.73
N LYS A 266 4.34 -24.15 22.92
CA LYS A 266 3.31 -24.31 21.89
C LYS A 266 3.90 -24.36 20.50
N TRP A 267 3.22 -25.05 19.58
CA TRP A 267 3.51 -24.97 18.16
C TRP A 267 2.60 -23.93 17.50
N VAL A 268 3.16 -23.20 16.56
CA VAL A 268 2.41 -22.31 15.66
C VAL A 268 2.79 -22.62 14.22
N LEU A 269 1.89 -22.29 13.29
CA LEU A 269 2.14 -22.30 11.87
C LEU A 269 2.51 -20.87 11.47
N VAL A 270 3.62 -20.70 10.76
CA VAL A 270 4.02 -19.44 10.15
C VAL A 270 4.07 -19.60 8.64
N GLY A 271 3.59 -18.61 7.92
CA GLY A 271 3.54 -18.64 6.47
C GLY A 271 3.67 -17.27 5.80
N CYS A 272 4.02 -17.31 4.53
CA CYS A 272 4.12 -16.17 3.63
C CYS A 272 3.74 -16.60 2.21
N GLY A 273 3.08 -15.75 1.44
CA GLY A 273 2.66 -16.13 0.08
C GLY A 273 2.87 -15.05 -0.95
N VAL A 274 3.08 -15.50 -2.18
CA VAL A 274 3.17 -14.68 -3.39
C VAL A 274 1.94 -14.89 -4.25
N TYR A 275 1.46 -13.84 -4.91
CA TYR A 275 0.36 -13.92 -5.86
C TYR A 275 0.87 -14.34 -7.23
N LEU A 276 0.21 -15.32 -7.86
CA LEU A 276 0.75 -16.03 -9.04
C LEU A 276 0.44 -15.33 -10.37
N ALA A 277 -0.62 -14.54 -10.44
CA ALA A 277 -1.00 -13.74 -11.59
C ALA A 277 -1.89 -12.58 -11.16
N ASP A 278 -2.03 -11.56 -12.01
CA ASP A 278 -3.17 -10.68 -11.93
C ASP A 278 -4.41 -11.49 -12.30
N ALA A 279 -5.43 -11.49 -11.43
CA ALA A 279 -6.66 -12.20 -11.72
C ALA A 279 -7.20 -11.70 -13.06
N PRO A 280 -7.65 -12.59 -13.97
CA PRO A 280 -8.48 -12.14 -15.05
C PRO A 280 -9.64 -11.38 -14.41
N THR A 281 -9.84 -10.14 -14.84
CA THR A 281 -11.01 -9.35 -14.42
C THR A 281 -12.23 -10.21 -14.73
N MET A 282 -12.81 -10.82 -13.69
CA MET A 282 -14.12 -11.45 -13.86
C MET A 282 -15.06 -10.36 -14.36
N ALA A 283 -15.76 -10.66 -15.44
CA ALA A 283 -16.78 -9.77 -15.97
C ALA A 283 -17.69 -9.32 -14.82
N PRO A 284 -18.01 -8.02 -14.71
CA PRO A 284 -18.81 -7.50 -13.60
C PRO A 284 -20.14 -8.24 -13.59
N ALA A 285 -20.39 -8.96 -12.51
CA ALA A 285 -21.71 -9.42 -12.19
C ALA A 285 -22.52 -8.17 -11.84
N SER A 286 -23.58 -7.91 -12.59
CA SER A 286 -24.50 -6.77 -12.48
C SER A 286 -23.87 -5.36 -12.54
N ARG A 287 -24.52 -4.46 -13.24
CA ARG A 287 -24.11 -3.04 -13.32
C ARG A 287 -24.13 -2.42 -11.92
N LYS A 288 -22.95 -2.09 -11.38
CA LYS A 288 -22.85 -1.33 -10.13
C LYS A 288 -23.37 0.09 -10.31
N MET A 289 -23.95 0.61 -9.25
CA MET A 289 -24.43 2.00 -9.17
C MET A 289 -23.26 2.97 -9.39
N THR A 290 -23.46 3.99 -10.19
CA THR A 290 -22.47 5.06 -10.41
C THR A 290 -22.44 6.04 -9.23
N ALA A 291 -21.40 6.87 -9.14
CA ALA A 291 -21.32 7.91 -8.12
C ALA A 291 -22.52 8.87 -8.20
N GLN A 292 -22.92 9.29 -9.40
CA GLN A 292 -24.07 10.18 -9.61
C GLN A 292 -25.39 9.54 -9.17
N GLU A 293 -25.60 8.25 -9.47
CA GLU A 293 -26.79 7.51 -9.04
C GLU A 293 -26.86 7.41 -7.51
N LEU A 294 -25.73 7.13 -6.83
CA LEU A 294 -25.69 7.08 -5.37
C LEU A 294 -25.92 8.45 -4.73
N MET A 295 -25.31 9.51 -5.26
CA MET A 295 -25.55 10.88 -4.80
C MET A 295 -27.02 11.26 -4.93
N ALA A 296 -27.66 10.96 -6.06
CA ALA A 296 -29.07 11.21 -6.28
C ALA A 296 -29.96 10.44 -5.29
N LEU A 297 -29.64 9.15 -5.07
CA LEU A 297 -30.37 8.29 -4.13
C LEU A 297 -30.26 8.78 -2.68
N VAL A 298 -29.06 9.23 -2.25
CA VAL A 298 -28.88 9.79 -0.90
C VAL A 298 -29.59 11.13 -0.74
N ARG A 299 -29.60 11.99 -1.76
CA ARG A 299 -30.33 13.25 -1.71
C ARG A 299 -31.85 13.04 -1.70
N GLU A 300 -32.35 12.03 -2.42
CA GLU A 300 -33.76 11.62 -2.35
C GLU A 300 -34.12 11.08 -0.95
N ALA A 301 -33.29 10.22 -0.37
CA ALA A 301 -33.46 9.74 1.00
C ALA A 301 -33.44 10.89 2.01
N ALA A 302 -32.51 11.83 1.84
CA ALA A 302 -32.41 13.02 2.67
C ALA A 302 -33.74 13.82 2.70
N ALA A 303 -34.35 14.03 1.57
CA ALA A 303 -35.67 14.73 1.48
C ALA A 303 -36.78 13.97 2.23
N VAL A 304 -36.78 12.62 2.14
CA VAL A 304 -37.75 11.79 2.90
C VAL A 304 -37.52 11.94 4.41
N PHE A 305 -36.28 11.95 4.87
CA PHE A 305 -35.95 12.12 6.29
C PHE A 305 -36.21 13.55 6.80
N GLU A 306 -36.04 14.57 5.96
CA GLU A 306 -36.44 15.95 6.28
C GLU A 306 -37.95 16.10 6.46
N GLU A 307 -38.76 15.37 5.68
CA GLU A 307 -40.21 15.39 5.77
C GLU A 307 -40.75 14.49 6.90
N CYS A 308 -40.27 13.25 7.00
CA CYS A 308 -40.86 12.21 7.84
C CYS A 308 -40.04 11.89 9.12
N GLY A 309 -38.79 12.30 9.20
CA GLY A 309 -37.89 12.00 10.32
C GLY A 309 -37.75 10.48 10.59
N GLU A 310 -37.82 10.08 11.86
CA GLU A 310 -37.70 8.69 12.27
C GLU A 310 -38.83 7.77 11.78
N GLN A 311 -39.97 8.33 11.39
CA GLN A 311 -41.08 7.55 10.85
C GLN A 311 -40.71 6.86 9.53
N ALA A 312 -39.74 7.38 8.79
CA ALA A 312 -39.23 6.77 7.58
C ALA A 312 -38.41 5.49 7.83
N TYR A 313 -37.94 5.24 9.05
CA TYR A 313 -37.06 4.06 9.34
C TYR A 313 -37.71 2.74 8.93
N ALA A 314 -39.02 2.59 9.08
CA ALA A 314 -39.74 1.37 8.72
C ALA A 314 -39.69 1.10 7.20
N GLU A 315 -39.81 2.13 6.37
CA GLU A 315 -39.71 2.05 4.92
C GLU A 315 -38.28 1.67 4.50
N PHE A 316 -37.26 2.29 5.11
CA PHE A 316 -35.87 2.06 4.81
C PHE A 316 -35.34 0.68 5.25
N ARG A 317 -36.08 -0.02 6.13
CA ARG A 317 -35.80 -1.42 6.52
C ARG A 317 -36.47 -2.46 5.62
N GLN A 318 -37.31 -2.03 4.68
CA GLN A 318 -38.03 -2.96 3.82
C GLN A 318 -37.09 -3.60 2.80
N LYS A 319 -36.77 -4.89 2.99
CA LYS A 319 -35.89 -5.65 2.08
C LYS A 319 -36.46 -5.70 0.66
N GLY A 320 -35.58 -5.54 -0.32
CA GLY A 320 -35.94 -5.50 -1.73
C GLY A 320 -36.52 -4.16 -2.22
N SER A 321 -36.63 -3.16 -1.34
CA SER A 321 -36.92 -1.79 -1.73
C SER A 321 -35.69 -1.12 -2.34
N LYS A 322 -35.87 0.07 -2.94
CA LYS A 322 -34.74 0.86 -3.42
C LYS A 322 -33.78 1.32 -2.30
N TRP A 323 -34.23 1.25 -1.04
CA TRP A 323 -33.46 1.64 0.14
C TRP A 323 -32.65 0.53 0.78
N LEU A 324 -33.06 -0.74 0.57
CA LEU A 324 -32.40 -1.91 1.14
C LEU A 324 -32.45 -3.10 0.17
N HIS A 325 -31.43 -3.23 -0.66
CA HIS A 325 -31.24 -4.34 -1.59
C HIS A 325 -29.74 -4.56 -1.87
N ASP A 326 -29.35 -5.80 -2.10
CA ASP A 326 -27.97 -6.19 -2.34
C ASP A 326 -27.00 -5.57 -1.30
N GLU A 327 -26.01 -4.81 -1.75
CA GLU A 327 -25.05 -4.07 -0.92
C GLU A 327 -25.54 -2.68 -0.52
N THR A 328 -26.70 -2.23 -1.02
CA THR A 328 -27.28 -0.90 -0.77
C THR A 328 -28.05 -0.90 0.53
N TYR A 329 -27.65 -0.04 1.47
CA TYR A 329 -28.37 0.21 2.72
C TYR A 329 -28.08 1.61 3.26
N PHE A 330 -29.06 2.18 3.94
CA PHE A 330 -28.98 3.51 4.55
C PHE A 330 -28.66 3.43 6.04
N PHE A 331 -28.00 4.46 6.50
CA PHE A 331 -27.81 4.74 7.92
C PHE A 331 -28.14 6.19 8.25
N VAL A 332 -28.49 6.44 9.50
CA VAL A 332 -28.67 7.79 10.06
C VAL A 332 -27.85 7.91 11.33
N TRP A 333 -27.03 8.97 11.41
CA TRP A 333 -26.23 9.28 12.60
C TRP A 333 -26.62 10.64 13.17
N ALA A 334 -26.49 10.79 14.48
CA ALA A 334 -26.43 12.10 15.11
C ALA A 334 -25.08 12.77 14.80
N MET A 335 -25.01 14.10 14.91
CA MET A 335 -23.78 14.85 14.62
C MET A 335 -22.63 14.56 15.61
N ASP A 336 -22.91 14.01 16.78
CA ASP A 336 -21.93 13.56 17.76
C ASP A 336 -21.42 12.13 17.54
N GLY A 337 -21.93 11.45 16.49
CA GLY A 337 -21.50 10.13 16.07
C GLY A 337 -22.31 8.95 16.60
N TYR A 338 -23.45 9.18 17.29
CA TYR A 338 -24.35 8.09 17.63
C TYR A 338 -25.09 7.57 16.39
N ARG A 339 -25.00 6.26 16.15
CA ARG A 339 -25.72 5.57 15.08
C ARG A 339 -27.19 5.37 15.47
N LEU A 340 -28.08 6.19 14.95
CA LEU A 340 -29.51 6.19 15.29
C LEU A 340 -30.28 5.14 14.50
N PHE A 341 -29.84 4.88 13.27
CA PHE A 341 -30.47 3.94 12.36
C PHE A 341 -29.44 3.25 11.48
N HIS A 342 -29.62 1.97 11.21
CA HIS A 342 -28.84 1.21 10.24
C HIS A 342 -29.69 0.09 9.62
N ALA A 343 -30.05 0.22 8.35
CA ALA A 343 -31.00 -0.69 7.70
C ALA A 343 -30.56 -2.16 7.70
N ALA A 344 -29.24 -2.41 7.47
CA ALA A 344 -28.68 -3.76 7.39
C ALA A 344 -28.18 -4.34 8.73
N ASP A 345 -27.91 -3.48 9.74
CA ASP A 345 -27.40 -3.90 11.07
C ASP A 345 -28.14 -3.15 12.20
N PRO A 346 -29.39 -3.53 12.50
CA PRO A 346 -30.13 -2.91 13.60
C PRO A 346 -29.51 -3.15 14.98
N ALA A 347 -28.74 -4.24 15.16
CA ALA A 347 -28.11 -4.55 16.43
C ALA A 347 -27.00 -3.56 16.82
N GLY A 348 -26.43 -2.89 15.84
CA GLY A 348 -25.42 -1.85 16.06
C GLY A 348 -25.96 -0.44 16.29
N GLU A 349 -27.28 -0.25 16.38
CA GLU A 349 -27.91 1.05 16.68
C GLU A 349 -27.68 1.44 18.16
N GLY A 350 -27.64 2.72 18.44
CA GLY A 350 -27.34 3.27 19.76
C GLY A 350 -25.85 3.28 20.14
N VAL A 351 -24.96 2.82 19.26
CA VAL A 351 -23.51 2.83 19.48
C VAL A 351 -22.91 4.14 18.93
N ASN A 352 -22.00 4.75 19.69
CA ASN A 352 -21.21 5.86 19.19
C ASN A 352 -20.07 5.33 18.31
N VAL A 353 -20.08 5.73 17.05
CA VAL A 353 -19.14 5.26 16.02
C VAL A 353 -18.15 6.33 15.58
N ARG A 354 -18.12 7.50 16.23
CA ARG A 354 -17.20 8.60 15.93
C ARG A 354 -15.75 8.17 15.91
N GLY A 355 -15.32 7.41 16.90
CA GLY A 355 -13.94 6.93 17.06
C GLY A 355 -13.59 5.68 16.24
N MET A 356 -14.50 5.16 15.42
CA MET A 356 -14.23 3.95 14.64
C MET A 356 -13.21 4.21 13.54
N LYS A 357 -12.28 3.25 13.41
CA LYS A 357 -11.26 3.22 12.36
C LYS A 357 -11.43 1.98 11.49
N ASP A 358 -11.05 2.09 10.24
CA ASP A 358 -10.94 0.94 9.36
C ASP A 358 -9.61 0.18 9.57
N ILE A 359 -9.40 -0.90 8.83
CA ILE A 359 -8.19 -1.74 8.96
C ILE A 359 -6.89 -1.02 8.56
N THR A 360 -6.98 0.06 7.80
CA THR A 360 -5.83 0.90 7.41
C THR A 360 -5.56 2.02 8.42
N GLY A 361 -6.37 2.09 9.47
CA GLY A 361 -6.29 3.13 10.51
C GLY A 361 -7.07 4.41 10.18
N LYS A 362 -7.81 4.47 9.05
CA LYS A 362 -8.64 5.62 8.69
C LYS A 362 -9.77 5.83 9.70
N PRO A 363 -9.88 7.01 10.32
CA PRO A 363 -10.93 7.33 11.28
C PRO A 363 -12.25 7.62 10.54
N PHE A 364 -12.84 6.61 9.90
CA PHE A 364 -13.99 6.82 9.02
C PHE A 364 -15.22 7.40 9.74
N GLY A 365 -15.38 7.13 11.03
CA GLY A 365 -16.43 7.75 11.83
C GLY A 365 -16.31 9.27 11.87
N GLU A 366 -15.12 9.78 12.17
CA GLU A 366 -14.82 11.22 12.15
C GLU A 366 -14.89 11.79 10.74
N MET A 367 -14.42 11.05 9.73
CA MET A 367 -14.47 11.49 8.33
C MET A 367 -15.92 11.68 7.83
N ILE A 368 -16.85 10.81 8.24
CA ILE A 368 -18.29 10.94 7.91
C ILE A 368 -18.88 12.20 8.52
N ILE A 369 -18.57 12.48 9.78
CA ILE A 369 -19.03 13.69 10.47
C ILE A 369 -18.46 14.93 9.79
N SER A 370 -17.15 14.95 9.54
CA SER A 370 -16.47 16.07 8.87
C SER A 370 -17.01 16.34 7.46
N ALA A 371 -17.38 15.30 6.69
CA ALA A 371 -17.99 15.47 5.38
C ALA A 371 -19.38 16.15 5.49
N ALA A 372 -20.18 15.79 6.50
CA ALA A 372 -21.48 16.41 6.77
C ALA A 372 -21.36 17.84 7.35
N GLU A 373 -20.25 18.16 8.02
CA GLU A 373 -19.94 19.49 8.55
C GLU A 373 -19.34 20.43 7.51
N SER A 374 -18.97 19.92 6.32
CA SER A 374 -18.45 20.75 5.23
C SER A 374 -19.39 21.90 4.86
N SER A 375 -18.89 22.89 4.15
CA SER A 375 -19.67 24.05 3.67
C SER A 375 -20.89 23.64 2.81
N SER A 376 -20.75 22.54 2.05
CA SER A 376 -21.85 21.97 1.23
C SER A 376 -22.84 21.15 2.06
N GLY A 377 -22.49 20.72 3.27
CA GLY A 377 -23.28 19.83 4.11
C GLY A 377 -23.33 18.38 3.58
N GLU A 378 -22.52 18.03 2.59
CA GLU A 378 -22.48 16.70 1.98
C GLU A 378 -21.07 16.39 1.48
N GLY A 379 -20.73 15.11 1.26
CA GLY A 379 -19.44 14.72 0.74
C GLY A 379 -19.22 13.22 0.70
N TRP A 380 -18.11 12.83 0.08
CA TRP A 380 -17.67 11.44 -0.04
C TRP A 380 -16.71 11.04 1.07
N VAL A 381 -16.84 9.79 1.52
CA VAL A 381 -15.91 9.15 2.47
C VAL A 381 -15.55 7.77 1.95
N HIS A 382 -14.25 7.50 1.83
CA HIS A 382 -13.72 6.24 1.31
C HIS A 382 -12.92 5.52 2.39
N TYR A 383 -13.29 4.28 2.70
CA TYR A 383 -12.69 3.47 3.77
C TYR A 383 -12.86 1.99 3.50
N MET A 384 -12.07 1.15 4.19
CA MET A 384 -12.16 -0.30 4.09
C MET A 384 -13.18 -0.84 5.09
N TYR A 385 -14.22 -1.54 4.61
CA TYR A 385 -15.26 -2.10 5.45
C TYR A 385 -15.74 -3.45 4.89
N PRO A 386 -16.05 -4.46 5.74
CA PRO A 386 -16.59 -5.72 5.26
C PRO A 386 -17.97 -5.55 4.61
N GLU A 387 -18.20 -6.24 3.51
CA GLU A 387 -19.56 -6.37 2.97
C GLU A 387 -20.46 -7.14 3.95
N PRO A 388 -21.79 -6.90 3.97
CA PRO A 388 -22.68 -7.65 4.83
C PRO A 388 -22.58 -9.17 4.60
N GLY A 389 -22.15 -9.90 5.65
CA GLY A 389 -21.93 -11.33 5.58
C GLY A 389 -20.55 -11.79 5.14
N ASP A 390 -19.66 -10.87 4.75
CA ASP A 390 -18.27 -11.15 4.45
C ASP A 390 -17.35 -10.81 5.65
N ILE A 391 -16.17 -11.42 5.66
CA ILE A 391 -15.12 -11.16 6.65
C ILE A 391 -13.97 -10.32 6.06
N PHE A 392 -13.87 -10.23 4.74
CA PHE A 392 -12.84 -9.45 4.07
C PHE A 392 -13.31 -8.01 3.88
N PRO A 393 -12.53 -7.03 4.35
CA PRO A 393 -12.85 -5.64 4.09
C PRO A 393 -12.60 -5.31 2.62
N ALA A 394 -13.52 -4.56 2.06
CA ALA A 394 -13.47 -4.01 0.72
C ALA A 394 -13.54 -2.48 0.77
N TRP A 395 -13.03 -1.80 -0.26
CA TRP A 395 -13.22 -0.36 -0.36
C TRP A 395 -14.70 -0.03 -0.46
N LYS A 396 -15.17 0.79 0.47
CA LYS A 396 -16.52 1.33 0.50
C LYS A 396 -16.47 2.82 0.23
N SER A 397 -17.18 3.25 -0.81
CA SER A 397 -17.40 4.67 -1.13
C SER A 397 -18.77 5.07 -0.61
N THR A 398 -18.80 5.92 0.40
CA THR A 398 -20.03 6.36 1.08
C THR A 398 -20.27 7.84 0.80
N PHE A 399 -21.45 8.16 0.30
CA PHE A 399 -21.90 9.54 0.21
C PHE A 399 -22.78 9.85 1.41
N VAL A 400 -22.57 11.00 2.03
CA VAL A 400 -23.33 11.46 3.20
C VAL A 400 -23.88 12.86 2.97
N LYS A 401 -25.00 13.14 3.62
CA LYS A 401 -25.64 14.46 3.59
C LYS A 401 -26.20 14.82 4.96
N ARG A 402 -25.91 16.04 5.41
CA ARG A 402 -26.53 16.63 6.58
C ARG A 402 -27.97 17.04 6.24
N VAL A 403 -28.91 16.69 7.10
CA VAL A 403 -30.36 16.98 7.00
C VAL A 403 -30.87 17.49 8.33
N THR A 404 -31.96 18.23 8.32
CA THR A 404 -32.64 18.62 9.55
C THR A 404 -33.95 17.86 9.66
N PHE A 405 -34.12 17.05 10.69
CA PHE A 405 -35.35 16.30 10.93
C PHE A 405 -36.48 17.22 11.37
N PRO A 406 -37.75 16.79 11.28
CA PRO A 406 -38.92 17.59 11.75
C PRO A 406 -38.83 18.00 13.22
N SER A 407 -38.04 17.28 14.03
CA SER A 407 -37.71 17.64 15.41
C SER A 407 -36.84 18.90 15.55
N GLY A 408 -36.27 19.41 14.46
CA GLY A 408 -35.29 20.48 14.44
C GLY A 408 -33.84 19.99 14.62
N GLU A 409 -33.64 18.69 14.84
CA GLU A 409 -32.30 18.12 15.10
C GLU A 409 -31.54 17.84 13.78
N PRO A 410 -30.28 18.25 13.66
CA PRO A 410 -29.45 17.91 12.52
C PRO A 410 -29.03 16.43 12.61
N ARG A 411 -29.05 15.76 11.47
CA ARG A 411 -28.68 14.34 11.31
C ARG A 411 -27.80 14.16 10.07
N ILE A 412 -27.08 13.06 10.03
CA ILE A 412 -26.29 12.61 8.87
C ILE A 412 -27.00 11.42 8.27
N VAL A 413 -27.42 11.54 7.01
CA VAL A 413 -27.95 10.44 6.22
C VAL A 413 -26.87 9.96 5.26
N GLY A 414 -26.64 8.66 5.17
CA GLY A 414 -25.62 8.12 4.28
C GLY A 414 -25.96 6.75 3.71
N CYS A 415 -25.38 6.49 2.55
CA CYS A 415 -25.36 5.19 1.88
C CYS A 415 -24.03 4.99 1.18
N GLY A 416 -23.52 3.76 1.13
CA GLY A 416 -22.25 3.46 0.49
C GLY A 416 -22.29 2.16 -0.31
N ILE A 417 -21.53 2.14 -1.39
CA ILE A 417 -21.37 1.01 -2.30
C ILE A 417 -19.94 0.49 -2.21
N TYR A 418 -19.80 -0.82 -2.24
CA TYR A 418 -18.50 -1.49 -2.19
C TYR A 418 -17.87 -1.60 -3.58
N ASN A 419 -16.54 -1.48 -3.62
CA ASN A 419 -15.74 -1.67 -4.83
C ASN A 419 -16.20 -0.82 -6.02
N MET A 420 -16.66 0.42 -5.76
CA MET A 420 -16.93 1.39 -6.82
C MET A 420 -15.65 1.68 -7.58
N GLN A 421 -15.78 1.80 -8.90
CA GLN A 421 -14.66 2.30 -9.70
C GLN A 421 -14.39 3.77 -9.34
N MET A 422 -13.13 4.18 -9.47
CA MET A 422 -12.76 5.57 -9.29
C MET A 422 -13.58 6.45 -10.23
N ASP A 423 -14.15 7.53 -9.70
CA ASP A 423 -15.03 8.46 -10.42
C ASP A 423 -14.53 9.90 -10.31
N LYS A 424 -14.80 10.70 -11.32
CA LYS A 424 -14.46 12.14 -11.32
C LYS A 424 -15.05 12.87 -10.11
N ALA A 425 -16.25 12.51 -9.70
CA ALA A 425 -16.92 13.11 -8.54
C ALA A 425 -16.13 12.93 -7.24
N PHE A 426 -15.40 11.82 -7.08
CA PHE A 426 -14.54 11.60 -5.92
C PHE A 426 -13.32 12.53 -5.93
N ILE A 427 -12.73 12.73 -7.11
CA ILE A 427 -11.55 13.59 -7.26
C ILE A 427 -11.94 15.06 -7.08
N GLU A 428 -13.04 15.50 -7.69
CA GLU A 428 -13.55 16.86 -7.52
C GLU A 428 -13.89 17.15 -6.05
N ASP A 429 -14.53 16.21 -5.35
CA ASP A 429 -14.85 16.34 -3.91
C ASP A 429 -13.58 16.54 -3.07
N ILE A 430 -12.58 15.65 -3.20
CA ILE A 430 -11.38 15.73 -2.36
C ILE A 430 -10.50 16.94 -2.69
N VAL A 431 -10.40 17.32 -3.98
CA VAL A 431 -9.63 18.51 -4.38
C VAL A 431 -10.31 19.77 -3.87
N ASN A 432 -11.64 19.87 -4.00
CA ASN A 432 -12.37 21.03 -3.50
C ASN A 432 -12.25 21.15 -1.97
N ARG A 433 -12.46 20.09 -1.22
CA ARG A 433 -12.27 20.10 0.25
C ARG A 433 -10.83 20.37 0.66
N GLY A 434 -9.87 19.82 -0.05
CA GLY A 434 -8.45 20.11 0.18
C GLY A 434 -8.09 21.56 -0.14
N ALA A 435 -8.66 22.09 -1.21
CA ALA A 435 -8.49 23.49 -1.61
C ALA A 435 -9.12 24.45 -0.59
N ASP A 436 -10.35 24.21 -0.15
CA ASP A 436 -11.03 25.01 0.88
C ASP A 436 -10.22 25.01 2.20
N LEU A 437 -9.67 23.85 2.58
CA LEU A 437 -8.81 23.73 3.76
C LEU A 437 -7.51 24.54 3.61
N VAL A 438 -6.88 24.53 2.42
CA VAL A 438 -5.69 25.34 2.13
C VAL A 438 -6.03 26.84 2.08
N GLU A 439 -7.18 27.22 1.54
CA GLU A 439 -7.66 28.60 1.53
C GLU A 439 -7.80 29.15 2.94
N GLU A 440 -8.42 28.37 3.84
CA GLU A 440 -8.68 28.76 5.22
C GLU A 440 -7.39 28.76 6.10
N GLN A 441 -6.54 27.73 5.98
CA GLN A 441 -5.49 27.46 6.94
C GLN A 441 -4.05 27.65 6.37
N GLY A 442 -3.91 27.87 5.07
CA GLY A 442 -2.61 27.97 4.42
C GLY A 442 -1.78 26.69 4.58
N LYS A 443 -0.48 26.88 4.79
CA LYS A 443 0.48 25.76 4.99
C LYS A 443 0.17 24.87 6.19
N LYS A 444 -0.64 25.32 7.14
CA LYS A 444 -1.06 24.47 8.27
C LYS A 444 -1.90 23.28 7.80
N ALA A 445 -2.65 23.43 6.71
CA ALA A 445 -3.42 22.35 6.08
C ALA A 445 -2.53 21.22 5.56
N PHE A 446 -1.28 21.49 5.20
CA PHE A 446 -0.40 20.52 4.55
C PHE A 446 -0.13 19.28 5.40
N ALA A 447 -0.16 19.38 6.71
CA ALA A 447 -0.01 18.24 7.60
C ALA A 447 -1.18 17.25 7.45
N LEU A 448 -2.42 17.77 7.31
CA LEU A 448 -3.61 16.95 7.11
C LEU A 448 -3.63 16.32 5.71
N LEU A 449 -3.17 17.05 4.68
CA LEU A 449 -3.09 16.52 3.31
C LEU A 449 -2.01 15.41 3.17
N ARG A 450 -0.96 15.43 4.01
CA ARG A 450 0.08 14.38 4.06
C ARG A 450 -0.35 13.13 4.81
N ASP A 451 -1.38 13.21 5.63
CA ASP A 451 -1.83 12.08 6.46
C ASP A 451 -2.42 10.97 5.57
N LYS A 452 -1.67 9.87 5.42
CA LYS A 452 -2.09 8.71 4.64
C LYS A 452 -3.34 8.02 5.19
N THR A 453 -3.63 8.22 6.47
CA THR A 453 -4.85 7.71 7.12
C THR A 453 -6.02 8.70 7.02
N GLY A 454 -5.77 9.92 6.56
CA GLY A 454 -6.76 10.97 6.38
C GLY A 454 -7.66 10.78 5.15
N PRO A 455 -8.60 11.71 4.92
CA PRO A 455 -9.55 11.64 3.81
C PRO A 455 -8.93 11.89 2.43
N PHE A 456 -7.73 12.49 2.38
CA PHE A 456 -7.08 12.97 1.16
C PHE A 456 -6.21 11.93 0.46
N VAL A 457 -6.14 10.70 0.99
CA VAL A 457 -5.45 9.55 0.38
C VAL A 457 -6.38 8.33 0.47
N PHE A 458 -6.81 7.76 -0.66
CA PHE A 458 -7.63 6.55 -0.68
C PHE A 458 -7.46 5.81 -2.02
N MET A 459 -7.65 4.50 -2.00
CA MET A 459 -7.40 3.64 -3.18
C MET A 459 -6.02 3.95 -3.78
N ASP A 460 -5.98 4.39 -5.05
CA ASP A 460 -4.75 4.78 -5.74
C ASP A 460 -4.63 6.31 -5.97
N THR A 461 -5.50 7.11 -5.33
CA THR A 461 -5.48 8.57 -5.44
C THR A 461 -5.01 9.26 -4.16
N TYR A 462 -4.50 10.47 -4.33
CA TYR A 462 -4.02 11.34 -3.25
C TYR A 462 -4.06 12.80 -3.70
N VAL A 463 -4.24 13.70 -2.72
CA VAL A 463 -4.14 15.15 -2.96
C VAL A 463 -2.67 15.57 -2.89
N PHE A 464 -2.25 16.34 -3.88
CA PHE A 464 -0.95 16.99 -3.93
C PHE A 464 -1.10 18.52 -3.93
N VAL A 465 -0.04 19.24 -3.59
CA VAL A 465 0.00 20.70 -3.62
C VAL A 465 1.29 21.19 -4.26
N ASN A 466 1.16 22.04 -5.28
CA ASN A 466 2.26 22.73 -5.94
C ASN A 466 2.21 24.22 -5.69
N SER A 467 3.38 24.88 -5.61
CA SER A 467 3.50 26.34 -5.69
C SER A 467 3.39 26.80 -7.15
N LEU A 468 3.12 28.08 -7.41
CA LEU A 468 3.02 28.64 -8.77
C LEU A 468 4.36 28.69 -9.53
N ASP A 469 5.47 28.51 -8.85
CA ASP A 469 6.82 28.40 -9.42
C ASP A 469 7.29 26.93 -9.61
N GLY A 470 6.37 25.97 -9.35
CA GLY A 470 6.57 24.55 -9.65
C GLY A 470 7.28 23.75 -8.55
N VAL A 471 7.31 24.26 -7.32
CA VAL A 471 7.82 23.49 -6.19
C VAL A 471 6.70 22.58 -5.66
N GLU A 472 6.95 21.28 -5.60
CA GLU A 472 6.06 20.31 -4.94
C GLU A 472 6.08 20.57 -3.42
N LEU A 473 4.94 20.89 -2.84
CA LEU A 473 4.84 21.24 -1.40
C LEU A 473 4.23 20.13 -0.56
N VAL A 474 3.32 19.35 -1.15
CA VAL A 474 2.68 18.20 -0.52
C VAL A 474 2.57 17.05 -1.53
N ASN A 475 3.12 15.91 -1.19
CA ASN A 475 2.91 14.67 -1.92
C ASN A 475 3.00 13.48 -0.95
N PRO A 476 1.88 12.99 -0.41
CA PRO A 476 1.87 11.93 0.60
C PRO A 476 2.39 10.60 0.09
N VAL A 477 2.34 10.37 -1.23
CA VAL A 477 2.77 9.10 -1.85
C VAL A 477 4.24 9.17 -2.27
N PHE A 478 4.68 10.32 -2.77
CA PHE A 478 6.07 10.55 -3.21
C PHE A 478 6.72 11.70 -2.42
N PRO A 479 6.90 11.56 -1.09
CA PRO A 479 7.43 12.64 -0.25
C PRO A 479 8.84 13.07 -0.64
N SER A 480 9.58 12.24 -1.39
CA SER A 480 10.89 12.59 -1.94
C SER A 480 10.85 13.72 -2.99
N LEU A 481 9.67 14.05 -3.51
CA LEU A 481 9.48 15.16 -4.44
C LEU A 481 9.26 16.49 -3.69
N GLU A 482 8.82 16.44 -2.44
CA GLU A 482 8.55 17.66 -1.67
C GLU A 482 9.80 18.53 -1.51
N GLY A 483 9.61 19.83 -1.69
CA GLY A 483 10.68 20.82 -1.70
C GLY A 483 11.48 20.92 -3.00
N LYS A 484 11.23 20.03 -3.97
CA LYS A 484 11.90 20.10 -5.29
C LYS A 484 11.10 20.97 -6.25
N ASN A 485 11.83 21.76 -7.06
CA ASN A 485 11.23 22.44 -8.20
C ASN A 485 11.11 21.46 -9.37
N LEU A 486 9.88 21.14 -9.75
CA LEU A 486 9.55 20.17 -10.79
C LEU A 486 8.99 20.83 -12.07
N ILE A 487 9.12 22.14 -12.23
CA ILE A 487 8.54 22.91 -13.35
C ILE A 487 8.96 22.37 -14.73
N GLY A 488 10.16 21.83 -14.84
CA GLY A 488 10.70 21.25 -16.06
C GLY A 488 10.59 19.72 -16.14
N LEU A 489 9.90 19.08 -15.17
CA LEU A 489 9.71 17.64 -15.16
C LEU A 489 8.82 17.21 -16.33
N LYS A 490 9.32 16.29 -17.14
CA LYS A 490 8.60 15.74 -18.30
C LYS A 490 8.12 14.32 -18.01
N ASP A 491 6.93 14.02 -18.47
CA ASP A 491 6.42 12.66 -18.53
C ASP A 491 7.03 11.86 -19.70
N LEU A 492 6.63 10.59 -19.86
CA LEU A 492 7.13 9.72 -20.93
C LEU A 492 6.80 10.22 -22.35
N THR A 493 5.80 11.11 -22.49
CA THR A 493 5.41 11.71 -23.78
C THR A 493 6.17 13.01 -24.07
N GLY A 494 6.96 13.49 -23.09
CA GLY A 494 7.68 14.76 -23.18
C GLY A 494 6.88 15.98 -22.70
N LYS A 495 5.68 15.79 -22.13
CA LYS A 495 4.87 16.85 -21.52
C LYS A 495 5.52 17.37 -20.25
N GLU A 496 5.54 18.69 -20.07
CA GLU A 496 6.00 19.36 -18.84
C GLU A 496 4.84 19.39 -17.81
N VAL A 497 4.69 18.31 -17.06
CA VAL A 497 3.53 17.99 -16.23
C VAL A 497 3.12 19.14 -15.30
N ILE A 498 4.02 19.59 -14.45
CA ILE A 498 3.72 20.62 -13.44
C ILE A 498 3.45 21.99 -14.09
N LYS A 499 4.14 22.30 -15.17
CA LYS A 499 3.91 23.53 -15.91
C LYS A 499 2.52 23.56 -16.56
N ASP A 500 2.10 22.43 -17.11
CA ASP A 500 0.77 22.29 -17.73
C ASP A 500 -0.35 22.38 -16.68
N GLU A 501 -0.18 21.76 -15.50
CA GLU A 501 -1.10 21.88 -14.37
C GLU A 501 -1.27 23.33 -13.90
N ILE A 502 -0.15 24.06 -13.73
CA ILE A 502 -0.16 25.46 -13.33
C ILE A 502 -0.80 26.34 -14.39
N ALA A 503 -0.51 26.09 -15.68
CA ALA A 503 -1.07 26.86 -16.78
C ALA A 503 -2.61 26.67 -16.84
N ALA A 504 -3.10 25.43 -16.79
CA ALA A 504 -4.51 25.10 -16.81
C ALA A 504 -5.28 25.74 -15.64
N ALA A 505 -4.73 25.65 -14.42
CA ALA A 505 -5.35 26.24 -13.25
C ALA A 505 -5.28 27.78 -13.21
N LYS A 506 -4.30 28.40 -13.87
CA LYS A 506 -4.25 29.86 -14.03
C LYS A 506 -5.29 30.40 -15.01
N GLU A 507 -5.60 29.62 -16.05
CA GLU A 507 -6.54 30.02 -17.10
C GLU A 507 -8.01 29.90 -16.67
N GLN A 508 -8.38 28.85 -15.92
CA GLN A 508 -9.77 28.49 -15.63
C GLN A 508 -10.11 28.35 -14.13
N ASP A 509 -9.20 28.73 -13.20
CA ASP A 509 -9.25 28.48 -11.76
C ASP A 509 -9.29 26.98 -11.37
N SER A 510 -9.89 26.13 -12.19
CA SER A 510 -9.83 24.66 -12.08
C SER A 510 -9.89 24.01 -13.46
N ALA A 511 -9.24 22.87 -13.62
CA ALA A 511 -9.19 22.17 -14.91
C ALA A 511 -8.91 20.68 -14.74
N TRP A 512 -9.38 19.88 -15.70
CA TRP A 512 -8.98 18.50 -15.92
C TRP A 512 -7.91 18.44 -17.01
N LEU A 513 -6.87 17.62 -16.79
CA LEU A 513 -5.80 17.38 -17.76
C LEU A 513 -5.30 15.94 -17.69
N ASP A 514 -4.78 15.44 -18.82
CA ASP A 514 -4.20 14.11 -18.95
C ASP A 514 -2.68 14.19 -18.94
N LEU A 515 -2.07 13.36 -18.11
CA LEU A 515 -0.63 13.23 -17.99
C LEU A 515 -0.23 11.78 -17.67
N ASN A 516 1.00 11.40 -17.93
CA ASN A 516 1.52 10.11 -17.48
C ASN A 516 2.25 10.27 -16.15
N TRP A 517 1.81 9.50 -15.16
CA TRP A 517 2.38 9.54 -13.82
C TRP A 517 2.43 8.14 -13.20
N TYR A 518 3.34 7.95 -12.26
CA TYR A 518 3.46 6.67 -11.55
C TYR A 518 2.28 6.47 -10.61
N LYS A 519 1.66 5.30 -10.73
CA LYS A 519 0.64 4.85 -9.80
C LYS A 519 1.28 4.52 -8.45
N PRO A 520 0.62 4.79 -7.31
CA PRO A 520 1.13 4.40 -6.00
C PRO A 520 1.47 2.90 -5.95
N GLY A 521 2.72 2.58 -5.59
CA GLY A 521 3.20 1.20 -5.50
C GLY A 521 3.53 0.51 -6.82
N ASP A 522 3.31 1.16 -7.96
CA ASP A 522 3.64 0.63 -9.29
C ASP A 522 4.98 1.19 -9.80
N ASN A 523 5.63 0.44 -10.66
CA ASN A 523 6.92 0.80 -11.25
C ASN A 523 6.80 1.34 -12.69
N THR A 524 5.61 1.29 -13.27
CA THR A 524 5.33 1.79 -14.62
C THR A 524 4.41 3.02 -14.56
N PRO A 525 4.71 4.09 -15.31
CA PRO A 525 3.79 5.20 -15.45
C PRO A 525 2.51 4.76 -16.15
N ALA A 526 1.38 5.28 -15.69
CA ALA A 526 0.08 5.09 -16.30
C ALA A 526 -0.54 6.44 -16.65
N LEU A 527 -1.48 6.43 -17.59
CA LEU A 527 -2.26 7.63 -17.91
C LEU A 527 -3.10 8.03 -16.70
N LYS A 528 -2.87 9.25 -16.21
CA LYS A 528 -3.57 9.85 -15.07
C LYS A 528 -4.40 11.04 -15.55
N HIS A 529 -5.70 10.96 -15.34
CA HIS A 529 -6.63 12.06 -15.55
C HIS A 529 -6.69 12.88 -14.25
N THR A 530 -6.14 14.09 -14.28
CA THR A 530 -5.86 14.91 -13.08
C THR A 530 -6.74 16.14 -13.07
N PHE A 531 -7.40 16.39 -11.93
CA PHE A 531 -8.11 17.63 -11.64
C PHE A 531 -7.25 18.53 -10.76
N VAL A 532 -7.11 19.78 -11.15
CA VAL A 532 -6.36 20.81 -10.40
C VAL A 532 -7.24 22.02 -10.15
N ARG A 533 -7.03 22.67 -8.98
CA ARG A 533 -7.69 23.92 -8.59
C ARG A 533 -6.66 24.90 -8.05
N LYS A 534 -6.72 26.15 -8.51
CA LYS A 534 -5.92 27.25 -7.98
C LYS A 534 -6.59 27.77 -6.70
N VAL A 535 -5.78 28.02 -5.67
CA VAL A 535 -6.22 28.46 -4.34
C VAL A 535 -5.41 29.67 -3.93
N GLN A 536 -6.11 30.72 -3.53
CA GLN A 536 -5.49 31.88 -2.87
C GLN A 536 -5.66 31.75 -1.36
N SER A 537 -4.57 31.67 -0.64
CA SER A 537 -4.55 31.55 0.82
C SER A 537 -3.86 32.76 1.47
N VAL A 538 -3.90 32.82 2.80
CA VAL A 538 -3.28 33.89 3.60
C VAL A 538 -1.76 33.98 3.44
N ASP A 539 -1.11 32.89 3.07
CA ASP A 539 0.35 32.75 2.98
C ASP A 539 0.88 32.40 1.58
N GLY A 540 0.03 32.46 0.57
CA GLY A 540 0.43 32.23 -0.83
C GLY A 540 -0.68 31.75 -1.74
N THR A 541 -0.32 31.53 -3.01
CA THR A 541 -1.18 30.94 -4.01
C THR A 541 -0.65 29.55 -4.35
N TYR A 542 -1.55 28.58 -4.38
CA TYR A 542 -1.23 27.17 -4.54
C TYR A 542 -2.06 26.52 -5.63
N ILE A 543 -1.58 25.42 -6.17
CA ILE A 543 -2.32 24.48 -7.02
C ILE A 543 -2.56 23.23 -6.18
N VAL A 544 -3.82 22.90 -5.94
CA VAL A 544 -4.25 21.68 -5.25
C VAL A 544 -4.79 20.72 -6.31
N GLY A 545 -4.36 19.48 -6.32
CA GLY A 545 -4.77 18.52 -7.33
C GLY A 545 -4.80 17.08 -6.86
N ALA A 546 -5.56 16.25 -7.58
CA ALA A 546 -5.61 14.79 -7.47
C ALA A 546 -6.01 14.18 -8.80
N GLY A 547 -5.90 12.86 -8.98
CA GLY A 547 -6.26 12.27 -10.28
C GLY A 547 -6.64 10.79 -10.23
N ILE A 548 -7.21 10.34 -11.34
CA ILE A 548 -7.62 8.96 -11.60
C ILE A 548 -6.61 8.32 -12.54
N TYR A 549 -6.13 7.12 -12.21
CA TYR A 549 -5.36 6.31 -13.14
C TYR A 549 -6.30 5.53 -14.04
N LEU A 550 -6.18 5.76 -15.33
CA LEU A 550 -7.00 5.08 -16.33
C LEU A 550 -6.44 3.67 -16.56
N LYS A 551 -7.31 2.66 -16.60
CA LYS A 551 -6.94 1.30 -17.01
C LYS A 551 -6.76 1.31 -18.53
N GLU A 552 -5.64 0.78 -19.03
CA GLU A 552 -5.46 0.47 -20.44
C GLU A 552 -6.44 -0.60 -20.91
#